data_42aca2252c6a63c6a2b4a3f62651a583
#
_entry.id   42aca2252c6a63c6a2b4a3f62651a583
#
_cell.length_a   1.000
_cell.length_b   1.000
_cell.length_c   1.000
_cell.angle_alpha   90.00
_cell.angle_beta   90.00
_cell.angle_gamma   90.00
#
_symmetry.space_group_name_H-M   'P 1'
#
loop_
_entity.id
_entity.type
_entity.pdbx_description
1 polymer ?
#
loop_
_entity_poly.entity_id
_entity_poly.type
_entity_poly.pdbx_seq_one_letter_code
_entity_poly.pdbx_strand_id
1 'polypeptide(L)'
;MFNPDDILYEDNHLLIVNKRCGDLVQPDPSGESALEDQIKAFIKRRDAKPGEVFLGVVHRIDRPGSGAVVFAKTSKALVRLNEMIREGRIHKVYWALTEATPDPESGELRHYILRDGRTNRSRACDAPKGDAKEARLRYATLGAGTNYTLVEVELLTGRHHQIRAQLSKVGCPIRGDLKYGARRSLPGGGISLHSRRVEFEHPVRREPLSVTAPVPAGDNLWTYFENL
;
A
#
# COMPACT_ATOMS: atom_id res chain seq x y z
N MET A 1 13.04 10.97 10.73
CA MET A 1 12.82 10.37 12.08
C MET A 1 11.36 9.92 12.13
N PHE A 2 11.07 8.72 12.63
CA PHE A 2 9.70 8.20 12.75
C PHE A 2 8.85 9.07 13.68
N ASN A 3 7.62 9.40 13.26
CA ASN A 3 6.65 10.10 14.09
C ASN A 3 5.73 9.08 14.79
N PRO A 4 5.69 9.07 16.14
CA PRO A 4 4.80 8.16 16.89
C PRO A 4 3.30 8.33 16.57
N ASP A 5 2.87 9.52 16.16
CA ASP A 5 1.47 9.79 15.78
C ASP A 5 1.03 9.02 14.53
N ASP A 6 1.99 8.47 13.76
CA ASP A 6 1.70 7.61 12.63
C ASP A 6 1.38 6.15 13.05
N ILE A 7 1.45 5.81 14.34
CA ILE A 7 1.06 4.48 14.85
C ILE A 7 -0.46 4.35 14.85
N LEU A 8 -0.97 3.42 14.04
CA LEU A 8 -2.41 3.10 13.96
C LEU A 8 -2.82 2.01 14.94
N TYR A 9 -1.92 1.07 15.20
CA TYR A 9 -2.12 -0.05 16.10
C TYR A 9 -0.78 -0.57 16.61
N GLU A 10 -0.69 -0.88 17.89
CA GLU A 10 0.49 -1.53 18.46
C GLU A 10 0.09 -2.46 19.60
N ASP A 11 0.70 -3.65 19.61
CA ASP A 11 0.71 -4.55 20.76
C ASP A 11 2.08 -5.26 20.90
N ASN A 12 2.13 -6.37 21.63
CA ASN A 12 3.38 -7.13 21.83
C ASN A 12 3.87 -7.83 20.56
N HIS A 13 3.01 -8.03 19.56
CA HIS A 13 3.27 -8.86 18.37
C HIS A 13 3.25 -8.09 17.06
N LEU A 14 2.48 -7.01 17.02
CA LEU A 14 2.22 -6.24 15.80
C LEU A 14 2.50 -4.75 16.01
N LEU A 15 2.89 -4.09 14.93
CA LEU A 15 2.86 -2.65 14.77
C LEU A 15 2.29 -2.32 13.39
N ILE A 16 1.26 -1.49 13.33
CA ILE A 16 0.68 -1.00 12.08
C ILE A 16 0.82 0.51 12.07
N VAL A 17 1.40 1.05 11.00
CA VAL A 17 1.67 2.48 10.89
C VAL A 17 1.06 3.07 9.62
N ASN A 18 0.70 4.35 9.66
CA ASN A 18 0.32 5.13 8.49
C ASN A 18 1.59 5.66 7.80
N LYS A 19 2.10 4.91 6.83
CA LYS A 19 3.26 5.32 6.04
C LYS A 19 2.96 6.59 5.27
N ARG A 20 3.86 7.56 5.33
CA ARG A 20 3.78 8.78 4.53
C ARG A 20 4.26 8.55 3.10
N CYS A 21 3.78 9.37 2.17
CA CYS A 21 4.34 9.43 0.83
C CYS A 21 5.84 9.76 0.89
N GLY A 22 6.62 9.06 0.07
CA GLY A 22 8.08 9.24 0.00
C GLY A 22 8.89 8.32 0.87
N ASP A 23 8.33 7.77 1.97
CA ASP A 23 9.03 6.83 2.83
C ASP A 23 9.27 5.49 2.14
N LEU A 24 10.47 4.96 2.30
CA LEU A 24 10.80 3.56 1.98
C LEU A 24 10.37 2.65 3.13
N VAL A 25 9.66 1.56 2.85
CA VAL A 25 9.28 0.60 3.89
C VAL A 25 10.49 -0.20 4.38
N GLN A 26 11.35 -0.63 3.45
CA GLN A 26 12.56 -1.42 3.71
C GLN A 26 13.78 -0.74 3.08
N PRO A 27 14.99 -0.99 3.61
CA PRO A 27 16.22 -0.53 2.97
C PRO A 27 16.31 -0.96 1.51
N ASP A 28 16.81 -0.06 0.66
CA ASP A 28 17.09 -0.31 -0.73
C ASP A 28 18.50 0.21 -1.10
N PRO A 29 18.99 0.02 -2.34
CA PRO A 29 20.31 0.47 -2.75
C PRO A 29 20.52 2.00 -2.72
N SER A 30 19.49 2.82 -2.49
CA SER A 30 19.64 4.28 -2.38
C SER A 30 20.40 4.71 -1.14
N GLY A 31 20.45 3.84 -0.10
CA GLY A 31 21.04 4.17 1.20
C GLY A 31 20.20 5.11 2.06
N GLU A 32 18.98 5.46 1.62
CA GLU A 32 18.07 6.26 2.42
C GLU A 32 17.52 5.46 3.62
N SER A 33 17.34 6.15 4.76
CA SER A 33 16.80 5.53 5.98
C SER A 33 15.37 5.02 5.76
N ALA A 34 15.19 3.71 5.83
CA ALA A 34 13.89 3.08 5.68
C ALA A 34 13.02 3.23 6.94
N LEU A 35 11.70 3.14 6.74
CA LEU A 35 10.72 3.19 7.83
C LEU A 35 10.96 2.09 8.86
N GLU A 36 11.33 0.89 8.42
CA GLU A 36 11.73 -0.23 9.28
C GLU A 36 12.84 0.18 10.27
N ASP A 37 13.92 0.80 9.78
CA ASP A 37 15.07 1.20 10.61
C ASP A 37 14.70 2.35 11.55
N GLN A 38 13.92 3.30 11.06
CA GLN A 38 13.43 4.42 11.86
C GLN A 38 12.54 3.94 13.02
N ILE A 39 11.66 2.97 12.77
CA ILE A 39 10.79 2.37 13.79
C ILE A 39 11.62 1.55 14.79
N LYS A 40 12.59 0.74 14.34
CA LYS A 40 13.50 0.00 15.25
C LYS A 40 14.22 0.96 16.19
N ALA A 41 14.78 2.05 15.66
CA ALA A 41 15.45 3.07 16.46
C ALA A 41 14.49 3.78 17.43
N PHE A 42 13.26 4.03 17.02
CA PHE A 42 12.21 4.59 17.90
C PHE A 42 11.88 3.64 19.06
N ILE A 43 11.58 2.36 18.76
CA ILE A 43 11.24 1.35 19.78
C ILE A 43 12.42 1.15 20.76
N LYS A 44 13.66 1.11 20.23
CA LYS A 44 14.87 0.96 21.06
C LYS A 44 14.99 2.07 22.11
N ARG A 45 14.76 3.31 21.68
CA ARG A 45 14.80 4.47 22.60
C ARG A 45 13.63 4.50 23.57
N ARG A 46 12.40 4.34 23.07
CA ARG A 46 11.17 4.42 23.86
C ARG A 46 11.14 3.39 24.99
N ASP A 47 11.53 2.16 24.65
CA ASP A 47 11.42 1.00 25.57
C ASP A 47 12.75 0.72 26.29
N ALA A 48 13.76 1.59 26.15
CA ALA A 48 15.11 1.46 26.75
C ALA A 48 15.73 0.07 26.52
N LYS A 49 15.55 -0.51 25.31
CA LYS A 49 16.02 -1.88 25.04
C LYS A 49 17.54 -1.93 24.93
N PRO A 50 18.21 -2.83 25.70
CA PRO A 50 19.67 -2.92 25.69
C PRO A 50 20.23 -3.58 24.42
N GLY A 51 19.42 -4.41 23.73
CA GLY A 51 19.80 -5.14 22.51
C GLY A 51 19.16 -4.58 21.26
N GLU A 52 19.28 -5.35 20.17
CA GLU A 52 18.64 -5.02 18.90
C GLU A 52 17.13 -5.27 18.94
N VAL A 53 16.38 -4.41 18.24
CA VAL A 53 14.92 -4.52 18.13
C VAL A 53 14.60 -5.36 16.89
N PHE A 54 13.89 -6.46 17.10
CA PHE A 54 13.31 -7.21 15.98
C PHE A 54 12.07 -6.47 15.47
N LEU A 55 12.04 -6.23 14.16
CA LEU A 55 10.87 -5.74 13.45
C LEU A 55 10.88 -6.36 12.04
N GLY A 56 9.88 -7.20 11.75
CA GLY A 56 9.76 -7.89 10.48
C GLY A 56 8.75 -7.20 9.57
N VAL A 57 9.14 -6.91 8.33
CA VAL A 57 8.22 -6.34 7.33
C VAL A 57 7.31 -7.43 6.79
N VAL A 58 6.00 -7.29 6.99
CA VAL A 58 4.99 -8.26 6.52
C VAL A 58 4.63 -8.01 5.07
N HIS A 59 4.38 -6.76 4.73
CA HIS A 59 4.15 -6.32 3.36
C HIS A 59 4.66 -4.89 3.19
N ARG A 60 4.70 -4.45 1.96
CA ARG A 60 5.13 -3.08 1.64
C ARG A 60 4.19 -2.46 0.62
N ILE A 61 4.15 -1.14 0.62
CA ILE A 61 3.50 -0.31 -0.37
C ILE A 61 4.58 0.50 -1.11
N ASP A 62 4.26 0.93 -2.33
CA ASP A 62 5.18 1.69 -3.16
C ASP A 62 5.63 2.98 -2.46
N ARG A 63 6.87 3.40 -2.70
CA ARG A 63 7.44 4.63 -2.13
C ARG A 63 6.53 5.86 -2.30
N PRO A 64 5.97 6.14 -3.50
CA PRO A 64 5.12 7.30 -3.72
C PRO A 64 3.70 7.16 -3.15
N GLY A 65 3.30 5.98 -2.67
CA GLY A 65 2.02 5.74 -2.01
C GLY A 65 2.08 5.95 -0.50
N SER A 66 0.91 5.99 0.13
CA SER A 66 0.75 6.18 1.59
C SER A 66 -0.16 5.13 2.21
N GLY A 67 -0.32 5.13 3.53
CA GLY A 67 -1.31 4.34 4.24
C GLY A 67 -0.77 3.19 5.07
N ALA A 68 -1.66 2.29 5.47
CA ALA A 68 -1.39 1.24 6.45
C ALA A 68 -0.32 0.24 5.98
N VAL A 69 0.72 0.06 6.80
CA VAL A 69 1.77 -0.95 6.65
C VAL A 69 1.89 -1.75 7.92
N VAL A 70 1.86 -3.07 7.79
CA VAL A 70 1.93 -4.03 8.92
C VAL A 70 3.36 -4.50 9.11
N PHE A 71 3.83 -4.41 10.35
CA PHE A 71 5.09 -4.97 10.84
C PHE A 71 4.83 -6.00 11.93
N ALA A 72 5.66 -7.02 11.99
CA ALA A 72 5.67 -8.01 13.06
C ALA A 72 6.76 -7.66 14.09
N LYS A 73 6.41 -7.57 15.36
CA LYS A 73 7.36 -7.33 16.48
C LYS A 73 8.01 -8.60 17.00
N THR A 74 7.57 -9.77 16.49
CA THR A 74 8.16 -11.08 16.85
C THR A 74 8.30 -11.95 15.59
N SER A 75 9.33 -12.82 15.59
CA SER A 75 9.55 -13.78 14.49
C SER A 75 8.38 -14.73 14.31
N LYS A 76 7.75 -15.17 15.40
CA LYS A 76 6.56 -16.05 15.37
C LYS A 76 5.37 -15.38 14.69
N ALA A 77 5.12 -14.09 14.99
CA ALA A 77 4.08 -13.31 14.30
C ALA A 77 4.39 -13.13 12.81
N LEU A 78 5.65 -12.85 12.46
CA LEU A 78 6.09 -12.69 11.07
C LEU A 78 5.82 -13.96 10.24
N VAL A 79 6.19 -15.13 10.76
CA VAL A 79 5.97 -16.41 10.07
C VAL A 79 4.48 -16.61 9.78
N ARG A 80 3.62 -16.41 10.78
CA ARG A 80 2.17 -16.59 10.65
C ARG A 80 1.54 -15.58 9.68
N LEU A 81 1.95 -14.32 9.74
CA LEU A 81 1.45 -13.29 8.83
C LEU A 81 1.88 -13.54 7.38
N ASN A 82 3.12 -14.01 7.15
CA ASN A 82 3.57 -14.41 5.83
C ASN A 82 2.80 -15.61 5.27
N GLU A 83 2.40 -16.54 6.12
CA GLU A 83 1.52 -17.65 5.75
C GLU A 83 0.13 -17.13 5.35
N MET A 84 -0.46 -16.25 6.17
CA MET A 84 -1.75 -15.63 5.88
C MET A 84 -1.74 -14.82 4.56
N ILE A 85 -0.63 -14.14 4.23
CA ILE A 85 -0.48 -13.48 2.92
C ILE A 85 -0.49 -14.50 1.78
N ARG A 86 0.24 -15.61 1.92
CA ARG A 86 0.28 -16.66 0.87
C ARG A 86 -1.08 -17.29 0.64
N GLU A 87 -1.88 -17.41 1.70
CA GLU A 87 -3.23 -17.97 1.67
C GLU A 87 -4.33 -16.96 1.34
N GLY A 88 -3.98 -15.68 1.14
CA GLY A 88 -4.95 -14.63 0.82
C GLY A 88 -5.84 -14.22 2.00
N ARG A 89 -5.44 -14.52 3.24
CA ARG A 89 -6.19 -14.21 4.47
C ARG A 89 -5.91 -12.83 5.06
N ILE A 90 -5.10 -11.99 4.37
CA ILE A 90 -4.93 -10.58 4.71
C ILE A 90 -5.60 -9.76 3.61
N HIS A 91 -6.73 -9.15 3.93
CA HIS A 91 -7.46 -8.27 3.03
C HIS A 91 -6.82 -6.88 3.08
N LYS A 92 -6.52 -6.34 1.90
CA LYS A 92 -5.91 -5.02 1.73
C LYS A 92 -6.78 -4.19 0.81
N VAL A 93 -7.34 -3.14 1.36
CA VAL A 93 -8.18 -2.18 0.65
C VAL A 93 -7.40 -0.89 0.44
N TYR A 94 -7.35 -0.45 -0.80
CA TYR A 94 -6.71 0.79 -1.20
C TYR A 94 -7.75 1.77 -1.72
N TRP A 95 -7.50 3.03 -1.50
CA TRP A 95 -8.17 4.11 -2.19
C TRP A 95 -7.23 4.73 -3.23
N ALA A 96 -7.76 4.96 -4.43
CA ALA A 96 -7.03 5.61 -5.52
C ALA A 96 -7.86 6.75 -6.10
N LEU A 97 -7.27 7.94 -6.21
CA LEU A 97 -7.88 9.00 -7.02
C LEU A 97 -7.38 8.85 -8.46
N THR A 98 -8.30 8.56 -9.38
CA THR A 98 -7.99 8.34 -10.80
C THR A 98 -8.38 9.54 -11.64
N GLU A 99 -7.71 9.74 -12.80
CA GLU A 99 -7.99 10.82 -13.75
C GLU A 99 -9.16 10.52 -14.72
N ALA A 100 -9.74 9.33 -14.59
CA ALA A 100 -10.94 8.92 -15.31
C ALA A 100 -11.73 7.94 -14.45
N THR A 101 -13.03 7.87 -14.67
CA THR A 101 -13.90 6.87 -14.04
C THR A 101 -13.77 5.54 -14.78
N PRO A 102 -13.53 4.42 -14.08
CA PRO A 102 -13.56 3.11 -14.71
C PRO A 102 -14.93 2.79 -15.30
N ASP A 103 -14.95 2.14 -16.46
CA ASP A 103 -16.15 1.61 -17.09
C ASP A 103 -15.96 0.09 -17.33
N PRO A 104 -16.79 -0.76 -16.69
CA PRO A 104 -17.85 -0.46 -15.71
C PRO A 104 -17.31 0.14 -14.40
N GLU A 105 -18.19 0.78 -13.62
CA GLU A 105 -17.83 1.44 -12.35
C GLU A 105 -17.36 0.47 -11.25
N SER A 106 -17.60 -0.81 -11.42
CA SER A 106 -17.09 -1.86 -10.51
C SER A 106 -16.82 -3.15 -11.26
N GLY A 107 -15.89 -3.95 -10.74
CA GLY A 107 -15.54 -5.22 -11.36
C GLY A 107 -14.26 -5.84 -10.82
N GLU A 108 -13.77 -6.85 -11.54
CA GLU A 108 -12.49 -7.49 -11.28
C GLU A 108 -11.55 -7.26 -12.48
N LEU A 109 -10.32 -6.80 -12.21
CA LEU A 109 -9.26 -6.76 -13.21
C LEU A 109 -8.36 -7.99 -13.04
N ARG A 110 -8.28 -8.78 -14.10
CA ARG A 110 -7.39 -9.93 -14.19
C ARG A 110 -6.42 -9.72 -15.35
N HIS A 111 -5.14 -9.54 -15.01
CA HIS A 111 -4.05 -9.34 -15.96
C HIS A 111 -2.83 -10.17 -15.57
N TYR A 112 -1.77 -10.09 -16.37
CA TYR A 112 -0.44 -10.63 -16.06
C TYR A 112 0.54 -9.48 -15.92
N ILE A 113 1.21 -9.38 -14.79
CA ILE A 113 2.18 -8.29 -14.51
C ILE A 113 3.58 -8.77 -14.87
N LEU A 114 4.16 -8.11 -15.87
CA LEU A 114 5.57 -8.24 -16.24
C LEU A 114 6.37 -7.09 -15.63
N ARG A 115 7.38 -7.42 -14.81
CA ARG A 115 8.26 -6.42 -14.22
C ARG A 115 9.45 -6.14 -15.13
N ASP A 116 9.73 -4.87 -15.40
CA ASP A 116 10.99 -4.42 -15.98
C ASP A 116 11.90 -3.87 -14.84
N GLY A 117 12.92 -4.62 -14.51
CA GLY A 117 13.87 -4.25 -13.45
C GLY A 117 14.74 -3.04 -13.80
N ARG A 118 15.00 -2.78 -15.09
CA ARG A 118 15.86 -1.66 -15.55
C ARG A 118 15.17 -0.32 -15.33
N THR A 119 13.87 -0.26 -15.62
CA THR A 119 13.08 0.98 -15.50
C THR A 119 12.33 1.05 -14.17
N ASN A 120 12.42 0.00 -13.34
CA ASN A 120 11.61 -0.17 -12.13
C ASN A 120 10.12 0.08 -12.39
N ARG A 121 9.60 -0.52 -13.48
CA ARG A 121 8.22 -0.38 -13.95
C ARG A 121 7.59 -1.76 -14.12
N SER A 122 6.27 -1.84 -14.02
CA SER A 122 5.50 -3.03 -14.33
C SER A 122 4.53 -2.76 -15.47
N ARG A 123 4.28 -3.77 -16.29
CA ARG A 123 3.31 -3.70 -17.39
C ARG A 123 2.22 -4.75 -17.17
N ALA A 124 0.96 -4.34 -17.26
CA ALA A 124 -0.18 -5.25 -17.27
C ALA A 124 -0.45 -5.75 -18.70
N CYS A 125 -0.50 -7.06 -18.86
CA CYS A 125 -0.75 -7.75 -20.13
C CYS A 125 -2.02 -8.59 -20.01
N ASP A 126 -2.76 -8.78 -21.12
CA ASP A 126 -3.99 -9.59 -21.15
C ASP A 126 -3.70 -11.09 -21.16
N ALA A 127 -2.53 -11.48 -21.63
CA ALA A 127 -2.08 -12.87 -21.68
C ALA A 127 -0.71 -13.04 -21.01
N PRO A 128 -0.37 -14.25 -20.54
CA PRO A 128 0.96 -14.56 -20.02
C PRO A 128 2.05 -14.26 -21.05
N LYS A 129 3.11 -13.55 -20.63
CA LYS A 129 4.26 -13.24 -21.48
C LYS A 129 5.55 -13.30 -20.65
N GLY A 130 6.47 -14.19 -21.02
CA GLY A 130 7.72 -14.38 -20.25
C GLY A 130 7.41 -14.68 -18.79
N ASP A 131 8.10 -13.98 -17.87
CA ASP A 131 7.95 -14.14 -16.43
C ASP A 131 6.74 -13.40 -15.82
N ALA A 132 5.80 -12.95 -16.64
CA ALA A 132 4.62 -12.24 -16.17
C ALA A 132 3.77 -13.15 -15.24
N LYS A 133 3.38 -12.60 -14.10
CA LYS A 133 2.61 -13.30 -13.07
C LYS A 133 1.18 -12.81 -13.04
N GLU A 134 0.23 -13.73 -12.86
CA GLU A 134 -1.17 -13.37 -12.70
C GLU A 134 -1.35 -12.35 -11.56
N ALA A 135 -2.20 -11.36 -11.83
CA ALA A 135 -2.53 -10.26 -10.94
C ALA A 135 -4.03 -10.01 -10.98
N ARG A 136 -4.67 -10.04 -9.81
CA ARG A 136 -6.10 -9.87 -9.66
C ARG A 136 -6.40 -8.82 -8.59
N LEU A 137 -7.34 -7.96 -8.88
CA LEU A 137 -7.92 -7.01 -7.93
C LEU A 137 -9.40 -6.84 -8.23
N ARG A 138 -10.19 -6.50 -7.21
CA ARG A 138 -11.54 -5.96 -7.39
C ARG A 138 -11.51 -4.47 -7.18
N TYR A 139 -12.42 -3.77 -7.83
CA TYR A 139 -12.55 -2.34 -7.69
C TYR A 139 -14.01 -1.90 -7.72
N ALA A 140 -14.28 -0.78 -7.09
CA ALA A 140 -15.55 -0.08 -7.15
C ALA A 140 -15.32 1.43 -7.10
N THR A 141 -16.05 2.18 -7.91
CA THR A 141 -16.14 3.64 -7.84
C THR A 141 -16.95 4.02 -6.62
N LEU A 142 -16.35 4.76 -5.68
CA LEU A 142 -17.04 5.26 -4.49
C LEU A 142 -17.63 6.65 -4.71
N GLY A 143 -17.03 7.44 -5.60
CA GLY A 143 -17.51 8.77 -5.92
C GLY A 143 -16.75 9.39 -7.09
N ALA A 144 -17.43 10.22 -7.87
CA ALA A 144 -16.85 10.93 -8.99
C ALA A 144 -16.99 12.43 -8.81
N GLY A 145 -15.89 13.15 -9.01
CA GLY A 145 -15.86 14.61 -9.11
C GLY A 145 -15.64 15.06 -10.55
N THR A 146 -15.49 16.36 -10.76
CA THR A 146 -15.30 16.92 -12.11
C THR A 146 -14.05 16.40 -12.84
N ASN A 147 -12.94 16.20 -12.11
CA ASN A 147 -11.65 15.85 -12.71
C ASN A 147 -11.05 14.54 -12.20
N TYR A 148 -11.57 14.02 -11.10
CA TYR A 148 -11.02 12.84 -10.44
C TYR A 148 -12.15 11.98 -9.87
N THR A 149 -11.88 10.68 -9.82
CA THR A 149 -12.80 9.67 -9.30
C THR A 149 -12.10 8.92 -8.16
N LEU A 150 -12.82 8.72 -7.05
CA LEU A 150 -12.36 7.84 -5.98
C LEU A 150 -12.73 6.41 -6.33
N VAL A 151 -11.71 5.56 -6.42
CA VAL A 151 -11.84 4.13 -6.66
C VAL A 151 -11.32 3.37 -5.45
N GLU A 152 -12.16 2.53 -4.86
CA GLU A 152 -11.75 1.54 -3.89
C GLU A 152 -11.20 0.31 -4.61
N VAL A 153 -10.09 -0.23 -4.13
CA VAL A 153 -9.43 -1.40 -4.73
C VAL A 153 -9.13 -2.44 -3.66
N GLU A 154 -9.69 -3.62 -3.78
CA GLU A 154 -9.32 -4.79 -2.99
C GLU A 154 -8.27 -5.61 -3.73
N LEU A 155 -7.07 -5.76 -3.13
CA LEU A 155 -6.00 -6.56 -3.70
C LEU A 155 -6.17 -8.06 -3.41
N LEU A 156 -6.41 -8.87 -4.44
CA LEU A 156 -6.43 -10.33 -4.36
C LEU A 156 -5.04 -10.95 -4.54
N THR A 157 -4.13 -10.22 -5.20
CA THR A 157 -2.70 -10.54 -5.34
C THR A 157 -1.85 -9.30 -5.07
N GLY A 158 -0.55 -9.47 -4.79
CA GLY A 158 0.36 -8.35 -4.46
C GLY A 158 1.57 -8.31 -5.40
N ARG A 159 1.40 -7.95 -6.68
CA ARG A 159 2.51 -7.81 -7.63
C ARG A 159 3.09 -6.39 -7.57
N HIS A 160 4.35 -6.25 -7.97
CA HIS A 160 5.03 -4.96 -8.05
C HIS A 160 4.24 -3.96 -8.89
N HIS A 161 3.93 -2.78 -8.35
CA HIS A 161 3.13 -1.72 -8.96
C HIS A 161 1.76 -2.19 -9.51
N GLN A 162 1.14 -3.23 -8.93
CA GLN A 162 -0.02 -3.89 -9.49
C GLN A 162 -1.18 -2.94 -9.77
N ILE A 163 -1.66 -2.21 -8.76
CA ILE A 163 -2.80 -1.29 -8.88
C ILE A 163 -2.51 -0.23 -9.94
N ARG A 164 -1.32 0.36 -9.89
CA ARG A 164 -0.86 1.40 -10.82
C ARG A 164 -0.88 0.92 -12.27
N ALA A 165 -0.32 -0.26 -12.52
CA ALA A 165 -0.25 -0.84 -13.86
C ALA A 165 -1.62 -1.28 -14.39
N GLN A 166 -2.47 -1.85 -13.54
CA GLN A 166 -3.80 -2.33 -13.95
C GLN A 166 -4.77 -1.18 -14.19
N LEU A 167 -4.84 -0.18 -13.31
CA LEU A 167 -5.69 1.01 -13.52
C LEU A 167 -5.23 1.82 -14.74
N SER A 168 -3.93 2.02 -14.92
CA SER A 168 -3.39 2.67 -16.12
C SER A 168 -3.76 1.93 -17.41
N LYS A 169 -3.73 0.58 -17.40
CA LYS A 169 -4.07 -0.23 -18.57
C LYS A 169 -5.53 -0.06 -19.01
N VAL A 170 -6.45 0.14 -18.05
CA VAL A 170 -7.87 0.38 -18.35
C VAL A 170 -8.19 1.86 -18.55
N GLY A 171 -7.18 2.72 -18.78
CA GLY A 171 -7.38 4.13 -19.08
C GLY A 171 -7.64 5.02 -17.87
N CYS A 172 -7.47 4.51 -16.65
CA CYS A 172 -7.72 5.22 -15.39
C CYS A 172 -6.43 5.44 -14.58
N PRO A 173 -5.46 6.23 -15.09
CA PRO A 173 -4.21 6.46 -14.37
C PRO A 173 -4.46 7.15 -13.03
N ILE A 174 -3.67 6.77 -12.03
CA ILE A 174 -3.76 7.37 -10.68
C ILE A 174 -3.20 8.78 -10.73
N ARG A 175 -3.90 9.75 -10.15
CA ARG A 175 -3.49 11.15 -10.03
C ARG A 175 -2.06 11.24 -9.46
N GLY A 176 -1.19 11.97 -10.16
CA GLY A 176 0.21 12.15 -9.80
C GLY A 176 1.16 11.08 -10.34
N ASP A 177 0.66 9.97 -10.85
CA ASP A 177 1.48 8.86 -11.31
C ASP A 177 1.96 9.02 -12.75
N LEU A 178 2.92 9.95 -12.95
CA LEU A 178 3.53 10.19 -14.28
C LEU A 178 4.13 8.93 -14.90
N LYS A 179 4.66 8.02 -14.06
CA LYS A 179 5.21 6.75 -14.52
C LYS A 179 4.16 5.88 -15.22
N TYR A 180 2.89 6.03 -14.85
CA TYR A 180 1.76 5.25 -15.36
C TYR A 180 0.72 6.09 -16.11
N GLY A 181 1.09 7.28 -16.59
CA GLY A 181 0.29 8.04 -17.56
C GLY A 181 -0.55 9.16 -16.98
N ALA A 182 -0.39 9.53 -15.71
CA ALA A 182 -1.02 10.73 -15.18
C ALA A 182 -0.53 11.98 -15.91
N ARG A 183 -1.41 12.96 -16.07
CA ARG A 183 -1.13 14.20 -16.82
C ARG A 183 -0.20 15.14 -16.06
N ARG A 184 -0.23 15.14 -14.72
CA ARG A 184 0.51 16.07 -13.86
C ARG A 184 1.07 15.36 -12.64
N SER A 185 2.21 15.83 -12.13
CA SER A 185 2.74 15.45 -10.82
C SER A 185 1.94 16.11 -9.70
N LEU A 186 2.04 15.55 -8.49
CA LEU A 186 1.53 16.21 -7.28
C LEU A 186 2.56 17.19 -6.72
N PRO A 187 2.12 18.29 -6.09
CA PRO A 187 2.98 19.11 -5.25
C PRO A 187 3.66 18.24 -4.18
N GLY A 188 4.98 18.35 -4.02
CA GLY A 188 5.74 17.51 -3.08
C GLY A 188 5.99 16.08 -3.55
N GLY A 189 5.59 15.71 -4.77
CA GLY A 189 5.74 14.36 -5.32
C GLY A 189 4.66 13.38 -4.82
N GLY A 190 4.86 12.09 -5.12
CA GLY A 190 3.90 11.05 -4.73
C GLY A 190 2.78 10.80 -5.73
N ILE A 191 1.86 9.93 -5.33
CA ILE A 191 0.68 9.56 -6.10
C ILE A 191 -0.53 9.43 -5.18
N SER A 192 -1.73 9.66 -5.69
CA SER A 192 -2.95 9.51 -4.91
C SER A 192 -3.38 8.03 -4.81
N LEU A 193 -2.50 7.20 -4.22
CA LEU A 193 -2.74 5.81 -3.87
C LEU A 193 -2.49 5.61 -2.38
N HIS A 194 -3.52 5.17 -1.66
CA HIS A 194 -3.52 5.07 -0.22
C HIS A 194 -3.97 3.69 0.25
N SER A 195 -3.15 2.98 1.02
CA SER A 195 -3.53 1.73 1.70
C SER A 195 -4.49 2.07 2.84
N ARG A 196 -5.79 2.11 2.51
CA ARG A 196 -6.84 2.63 3.38
C ARG A 196 -7.14 1.72 4.55
N ARG A 197 -7.22 0.40 4.31
CA ARG A 197 -7.59 -0.57 5.34
C ARG A 197 -6.87 -1.89 5.17
N VAL A 198 -6.50 -2.49 6.29
CA VAL A 198 -5.98 -3.86 6.37
C VAL A 198 -6.82 -4.65 7.35
N GLU A 199 -7.23 -5.87 6.98
CA GLU A 199 -8.10 -6.74 7.76
C GLU A 199 -7.57 -8.16 7.75
N PHE A 200 -7.42 -8.75 8.93
CA PHE A 200 -6.94 -10.13 9.10
C PHE A 200 -7.22 -10.64 10.51
N GLU A 201 -7.11 -11.94 10.73
CA GLU A 201 -7.12 -12.52 12.06
C GLU A 201 -5.78 -12.24 12.77
N HIS A 202 -5.82 -11.72 13.99
CA HIS A 202 -4.60 -11.45 14.75
C HIS A 202 -3.78 -12.73 14.95
N PRO A 203 -2.48 -12.78 14.56
CA PRO A 203 -1.71 -14.03 14.43
C PRO A 203 -1.50 -14.78 15.76
N VAL A 204 -1.74 -14.13 16.89
CA VAL A 204 -1.55 -14.74 18.22
C VAL A 204 -2.87 -14.84 18.99
N ARG A 205 -3.66 -13.75 19.04
CA ARG A 205 -4.94 -13.71 19.78
C ARG A 205 -6.08 -14.42 19.06
N ARG A 206 -5.97 -14.65 17.74
CA ARG A 206 -7.01 -15.29 16.94
C ARG A 206 -8.34 -14.53 16.88
N GLU A 207 -8.26 -13.22 17.02
CA GLU A 207 -9.38 -12.28 16.93
C GLU A 207 -9.33 -11.51 15.63
N PRO A 208 -10.48 -11.15 15.04
CA PRO A 208 -10.50 -10.24 13.87
C PRO A 208 -9.86 -8.90 14.23
N LEU A 209 -8.99 -8.43 13.36
CA LEU A 209 -8.37 -7.10 13.47
C LEU A 209 -8.59 -6.35 12.15
N SER A 210 -9.20 -5.17 12.26
CA SER A 210 -9.37 -4.22 11.15
C SER A 210 -8.76 -2.89 11.56
N VAL A 211 -7.85 -2.37 10.73
CA VAL A 211 -7.18 -1.09 10.97
C VAL A 211 -7.33 -0.22 9.73
N THR A 212 -7.89 0.97 9.92
CA THR A 212 -8.10 1.97 8.88
C THR A 212 -7.09 3.12 9.06
N ALA A 213 -6.34 3.44 8.02
CA ALA A 213 -5.44 4.57 8.00
C ALA A 213 -6.19 5.85 7.58
N PRO A 214 -6.05 6.98 8.30
CA PRO A 214 -6.59 8.25 7.84
C PRO A 214 -5.94 8.64 6.51
N VAL A 215 -6.70 9.29 5.65
CA VAL A 215 -6.19 9.79 4.36
C VAL A 215 -5.09 10.83 4.56
N PRO A 216 -4.22 11.05 3.56
CA PRO A 216 -3.19 12.07 3.64
C PRO A 216 -3.76 13.47 3.93
N ALA A 217 -3.27 14.09 5.00
CA ALA A 217 -3.66 15.46 5.35
C ALA A 217 -3.11 16.49 4.34
N GLY A 218 -3.80 17.62 4.21
CA GLY A 218 -3.36 18.76 3.39
C GLY A 218 -3.69 18.64 1.90
N ASP A 219 -4.37 17.61 1.47
CA ASP A 219 -4.90 17.49 0.11
C ASP A 219 -6.45 17.52 0.16
N ASN A 220 -7.03 18.63 -0.28
CA ASN A 220 -8.47 18.86 -0.24
C ASN A 220 -9.30 17.80 -0.99
N LEU A 221 -8.72 17.14 -1.99
CA LEU A 221 -9.43 16.07 -2.72
C LEU A 221 -9.61 14.84 -1.84
N TRP A 222 -8.62 14.46 -1.04
CA TRP A 222 -8.79 13.37 -0.08
C TRP A 222 -9.88 13.70 0.95
N THR A 223 -9.84 14.92 1.50
CA THR A 223 -10.86 15.38 2.45
C THR A 223 -12.26 15.40 1.82
N TYR A 224 -12.38 15.87 0.57
CA TYR A 224 -13.65 15.88 -0.16
C TYR A 224 -14.22 14.47 -0.31
N PHE A 225 -13.41 13.52 -0.80
CA PHE A 225 -13.89 12.17 -1.07
C PHE A 225 -14.09 11.33 0.21
N GLU A 226 -13.39 11.63 1.31
CA GLU A 226 -13.59 10.94 2.59
C GLU A 226 -14.95 11.30 3.23
N ASN A 227 -15.52 12.45 2.87
CA ASN A 227 -16.79 12.96 3.42
C ASN A 227 -18.00 12.75 2.48
N LEU A 228 -17.84 12.04 1.36
CA LEU A 228 -18.93 11.61 0.51
C LEU A 228 -19.63 10.39 1.13
#